data_bcebbc27e7c370cdcab4f8fa548acdc1
#
_entry.id   bcebbc27e7c370cdcab4f8fa548acdc1
#
_cell.length_a   1.000
_cell.length_b   1.000
_cell.length_c   1.000
_cell.angle_alpha   90.00
_cell.angle_beta   90.00
_cell.angle_gamma   90.00
#
_symmetry.space_group_name_H-M   'P 1'
#
loop_
_entity.id
_entity.type
_entity.pdbx_description
1 polymer ?
#
loop_
_entity_poly.entity_id
_entity_poly.type
_entity_poly.pdbx_seq_one_letter_code
_entity_poly.pdbx_strand_id
1 'polypeptide(L)'
;VKEQDGAAMSLGNVSSFLDIYIEYDLAHGKIDETFAQELIDQFVIKLRMVRHLRMQSYNDIFAGDPTWVTESLGGRLNDGRTKVTKTSFRFLQTLYNLGPSPEPNLTVLWSPELPEGFKEFCAKVSIDTSSIQYENDDLMREVRQSDDYGIACCVSYQEIGKQIQFFGARCNLAKALLLAINGGRCENTGTVMVKNIPVLTSDTLKFEEVMDNYKKVLIEIARVYNEAMNIIHYMHDKYYYEKAQMALVDLSLIHISEPTRRSY
;
A
#
# COMPACT_ATOMS: atom_id res chain seq x y z
N VAL A 1 -11.43 -8.07 7.84
CA VAL A 1 -11.23 -7.00 6.85
C VAL A 1 -12.02 -5.75 7.21
N LYS A 2 -13.30 -5.87 7.57
CA LYS A 2 -14.13 -4.71 7.95
C LYS A 2 -13.78 -4.10 9.30
N GLU A 3 -13.06 -4.79 10.13
CA GLU A 3 -12.72 -4.36 11.48
C GLU A 3 -11.45 -3.51 11.52
N GLN A 4 -10.76 -3.41 10.40
CA GLN A 4 -9.61 -2.55 10.29
C GLN A 4 -10.05 -1.12 10.01
N ASP A 5 -9.68 -0.22 10.90
CA ASP A 5 -9.96 1.20 10.79
C ASP A 5 -8.81 1.91 10.05
N GLY A 6 -8.64 1.57 8.79
CA GLY A 6 -7.58 2.11 7.95
C GLY A 6 -8.08 2.57 6.60
N ALA A 7 -7.29 3.42 5.93
CA ALA A 7 -7.57 3.87 4.58
C ALA A 7 -7.27 2.79 3.53
N ALA A 8 -6.45 1.82 3.86
CA ALA A 8 -5.97 0.80 2.95
C ALA A 8 -5.49 -0.43 3.71
N MET A 9 -5.37 -1.56 3.02
CA MET A 9 -4.85 -2.79 3.59
C MET A 9 -4.04 -3.56 2.56
N SER A 10 -3.14 -4.41 3.03
CA SER A 10 -2.44 -5.39 2.22
C SER A 10 -2.92 -6.78 2.54
N LEU A 11 -3.08 -7.60 1.52
CA LEU A 11 -3.23 -9.04 1.67
C LEU A 11 -1.86 -9.76 1.67
N GLY A 12 -0.78 -9.02 1.45
CA GLY A 12 0.54 -9.61 1.26
C GLY A 12 0.63 -10.38 -0.06
N ASN A 13 1.13 -11.60 -0.03
CA ASN A 13 1.26 -12.52 -1.16
C ASN A 13 0.26 -13.68 -1.03
N VAL A 14 -1.03 -13.39 -0.95
CA VAL A 14 -2.08 -14.42 -0.78
C VAL A 14 -2.11 -15.40 -1.96
N SER A 15 -1.75 -14.95 -3.16
CA SER A 15 -1.62 -15.81 -4.34
C SER A 15 -0.66 -16.98 -4.10
N SER A 16 0.51 -16.73 -3.51
CA SER A 16 1.48 -17.79 -3.20
C SER A 16 0.97 -18.73 -2.10
N PHE A 17 0.26 -18.17 -1.11
CA PHE A 17 -0.34 -18.96 -0.04
C PHE A 17 -1.47 -19.87 -0.52
N LEU A 18 -2.41 -19.33 -1.29
CA LEU A 18 -3.54 -20.09 -1.81
C LEU A 18 -3.11 -21.16 -2.81
N ASP A 19 -2.04 -20.92 -3.54
CA ASP A 19 -1.53 -21.86 -4.54
C ASP A 19 -1.20 -23.23 -3.92
N ILE A 20 -0.70 -23.25 -2.69
CA ILE A 20 -0.37 -24.50 -1.97
C ILE A 20 -1.60 -25.40 -1.87
N TYR A 21 -2.73 -24.85 -1.51
CA TYR A 21 -3.99 -25.58 -1.35
C TYR A 21 -4.64 -25.93 -2.68
N ILE A 22 -4.63 -25.00 -3.61
CA ILE A 22 -5.20 -25.18 -4.94
C ILE A 22 -4.45 -26.28 -5.69
N GLU A 23 -3.13 -26.25 -5.72
CA GLU A 23 -2.33 -27.28 -6.39
C GLU A 23 -2.47 -28.65 -5.69
N TYR A 24 -2.59 -28.66 -4.36
CA TYR A 24 -2.89 -29.89 -3.63
C TYR A 24 -4.25 -30.49 -4.07
N ASP A 25 -5.30 -29.68 -4.13
CA ASP A 25 -6.64 -30.16 -4.47
C ASP A 25 -6.75 -30.54 -5.95
N LEU A 26 -6.06 -29.83 -6.85
CA LEU A 26 -5.92 -30.20 -8.26
C LEU A 26 -5.23 -31.56 -8.42
N ALA A 27 -4.10 -31.77 -7.71
CA ALA A 27 -3.35 -33.02 -7.78
C ALA A 27 -4.13 -34.25 -7.25
N HIS A 28 -5.08 -34.02 -6.34
CA HIS A 28 -5.95 -35.06 -5.80
C HIS A 28 -7.31 -35.17 -6.50
N GLY A 29 -7.51 -34.44 -7.60
CA GLY A 29 -8.76 -34.48 -8.39
C GLY A 29 -9.99 -33.99 -7.65
N LYS A 30 -9.83 -33.18 -6.61
CA LYS A 30 -10.95 -32.57 -5.87
C LYS A 30 -11.58 -31.39 -6.62
N ILE A 31 -10.76 -30.67 -7.36
CA ILE A 31 -11.14 -29.54 -8.21
C ILE A 31 -10.44 -29.67 -9.56
N ASP A 32 -10.94 -28.95 -10.56
CA ASP A 32 -10.27 -28.75 -11.85
C ASP A 32 -9.75 -27.32 -11.99
N GLU A 33 -9.05 -27.03 -13.09
CA GLU A 33 -8.46 -25.70 -13.34
C GLU A 33 -9.54 -24.62 -13.50
N THR A 34 -10.71 -24.97 -14.04
CA THR A 34 -11.82 -24.04 -14.20
C THR A 34 -12.35 -23.63 -12.84
N PHE A 35 -12.61 -24.59 -11.96
CA PHE A 35 -13.09 -24.31 -10.61
C PHE A 35 -12.03 -23.59 -9.76
N ALA A 36 -10.74 -23.91 -9.95
CA ALA A 36 -9.65 -23.17 -9.29
C ALA A 36 -9.66 -21.68 -9.67
N GLN A 37 -9.87 -21.36 -10.95
CA GLN A 37 -10.02 -19.96 -11.40
C GLN A 37 -11.29 -19.33 -10.82
N GLU A 38 -12.41 -20.04 -10.82
CA GLU A 38 -13.68 -19.55 -10.28
C GLU A 38 -13.56 -19.19 -8.78
N LEU A 39 -12.84 -19.97 -7.99
CA LEU A 39 -12.60 -19.65 -6.58
C LEU A 39 -11.85 -18.32 -6.40
N ILE A 40 -10.86 -18.05 -7.24
CA ILE A 40 -10.13 -16.77 -7.22
C ILE A 40 -11.01 -15.62 -7.70
N ASP A 41 -11.81 -15.84 -8.75
CA ASP A 41 -12.78 -14.85 -9.24
C ASP A 41 -13.79 -14.48 -8.14
N GLN A 42 -14.36 -15.47 -7.44
CA GLN A 42 -15.27 -15.24 -6.32
C GLN A 42 -14.61 -14.51 -5.15
N PHE A 43 -13.35 -14.82 -4.85
CA PHE A 43 -12.60 -14.09 -3.83
C PHE A 43 -12.43 -12.61 -4.21
N VAL A 44 -12.05 -12.33 -5.46
CA VAL A 44 -11.92 -10.96 -5.98
C VAL A 44 -13.26 -10.23 -5.98
N ILE A 45 -14.37 -10.88 -6.35
CA ILE A 45 -15.72 -10.31 -6.26
C ILE A 45 -16.00 -9.85 -4.82
N LYS A 46 -15.71 -10.68 -3.83
CA LYS A 46 -15.91 -10.33 -2.42
C LYS A 46 -15.06 -9.14 -1.99
N LEU A 47 -13.81 -9.05 -2.45
CA LEU A 47 -12.96 -7.88 -2.19
C LEU A 47 -13.55 -6.60 -2.81
N ARG A 48 -14.13 -6.68 -4.01
CA ARG A 48 -14.81 -5.54 -4.66
C ARG A 48 -16.11 -5.14 -3.97
N MET A 49 -16.74 -6.04 -3.24
CA MET A 49 -17.99 -5.77 -2.50
C MET A 49 -17.76 -5.17 -1.12
N VAL A 50 -16.62 -5.42 -0.50
CA VAL A 50 -16.31 -4.91 0.84
C VAL A 50 -16.13 -3.40 0.80
N ARG A 51 -16.69 -2.71 1.80
CA ARG A 51 -16.57 -1.26 1.96
C ARG A 51 -16.13 -0.92 3.38
N HIS A 52 -15.33 0.13 3.52
CA HIS A 52 -15.05 0.74 4.81
C HIS A 52 -16.18 1.68 5.22
N LEU A 53 -16.50 1.67 6.51
CA LEU A 53 -17.34 2.71 7.10
C LEU A 53 -16.43 3.89 7.46
N ARG A 54 -16.51 4.95 6.68
CA ARG A 54 -15.73 6.18 6.86
C ARG A 54 -16.65 7.36 7.13
N MET A 55 -16.06 8.40 7.71
CA MET A 55 -16.78 9.68 7.85
C MET A 55 -17.11 10.27 6.47
N GLN A 56 -18.23 10.96 6.37
CA GLN A 56 -18.71 11.56 5.12
C GLN A 56 -17.65 12.44 4.45
N SER A 57 -16.99 13.30 5.22
CA SER A 57 -15.93 14.17 4.69
C SER A 57 -14.74 13.43 4.09
N TYR A 58 -14.46 12.23 4.57
CA TYR A 58 -13.42 11.37 4.00
C TYR A 58 -13.88 10.75 2.68
N ASN A 59 -15.11 10.27 2.63
CA ASN A 59 -15.72 9.73 1.41
C ASN A 59 -15.82 10.76 0.30
N ASP A 60 -16.10 12.01 0.64
CA ASP A 60 -16.18 13.14 -0.31
C ASP A 60 -14.83 13.40 -0.99
N ILE A 61 -13.71 13.22 -0.25
CA ILE A 61 -12.37 13.38 -0.81
C ILE A 61 -12.01 12.22 -1.76
N PHE A 62 -12.43 11.02 -1.43
CA PHE A 62 -12.01 9.78 -2.15
C PHE A 62 -13.10 9.19 -3.05
N ALA A 63 -14.17 9.96 -3.31
CA ALA A 63 -15.28 9.55 -4.17
C ALA A 63 -15.91 8.20 -3.76
N GLY A 64 -16.10 7.98 -2.47
CA GLY A 64 -16.70 6.77 -1.92
C GLY A 64 -15.90 6.15 -0.79
N ASP A 65 -16.17 4.88 -0.54
CA ASP A 65 -15.62 4.11 0.56
C ASP A 65 -14.85 2.84 0.13
N PRO A 66 -13.92 2.94 -0.86
CA PRO A 66 -13.11 1.79 -1.28
C PRO A 66 -12.26 1.28 -0.12
N THR A 67 -11.98 -0.01 -0.09
CA THR A 67 -11.11 -0.63 0.93
C THR A 67 -9.63 -0.49 0.60
N TRP A 68 -9.31 -0.19 -0.66
CA TRP A 68 -7.94 -0.17 -1.21
C TRP A 68 -7.11 -1.36 -0.78
N VAL A 69 -7.70 -2.53 -0.97
CA VAL A 69 -7.04 -3.81 -0.74
C VAL A 69 -5.97 -4.02 -1.80
N THR A 70 -4.77 -4.41 -1.41
CA THR A 70 -3.69 -4.73 -2.33
C THR A 70 -3.27 -6.18 -2.20
N GLU A 71 -3.19 -6.88 -3.33
CA GLU A 71 -2.54 -8.17 -3.47
C GLU A 71 -1.20 -7.97 -4.16
N SER A 72 -0.13 -8.48 -3.56
CA SER A 72 1.23 -8.43 -4.12
C SER A 72 1.53 -9.71 -4.88
N LEU A 73 1.79 -9.61 -6.18
CA LEU A 73 2.04 -10.72 -7.08
C LEU A 73 3.51 -10.83 -7.46
N GLY A 74 4.04 -12.03 -7.54
CA GLY A 74 5.42 -12.24 -7.94
C GLY A 74 6.43 -11.84 -6.87
N GLY A 75 7.56 -11.27 -7.29
CA GLY A 75 8.70 -11.06 -6.40
C GLY A 75 9.59 -12.28 -6.27
N ARG A 76 10.67 -12.15 -5.52
CA ARG A 76 11.68 -13.18 -5.31
C ARG A 76 11.98 -13.37 -3.83
N LEU A 77 12.41 -14.57 -3.47
CA LEU A 77 13.01 -14.85 -2.18
C LEU A 77 14.48 -14.45 -2.16
N ASN A 78 15.03 -14.25 -0.97
CA ASN A 78 16.46 -13.91 -0.80
C ASN A 78 17.40 -15.05 -1.26
N ASP A 79 16.88 -16.26 -1.36
CA ASP A 79 17.61 -17.42 -1.92
C ASP A 79 17.56 -17.49 -3.46
N GLY A 80 16.93 -16.53 -4.11
CA GLY A 80 16.84 -16.42 -5.57
C GLY A 80 15.64 -17.11 -6.20
N ARG A 81 14.84 -17.87 -5.46
CA ARG A 81 13.61 -18.47 -6.00
C ARG A 81 12.56 -17.41 -6.27
N THR A 82 11.73 -17.63 -7.27
CA THR A 82 10.56 -16.79 -7.53
C THR A 82 9.39 -17.12 -6.61
N LYS A 83 8.59 -16.10 -6.27
CA LYS A 83 7.28 -16.25 -5.61
C LYS A 83 6.12 -16.34 -6.61
N VAL A 84 6.41 -16.31 -7.90
CA VAL A 84 5.38 -16.47 -8.95
C VAL A 84 4.83 -17.89 -8.90
N THR A 85 3.53 -18.01 -8.82
CA THR A 85 2.79 -19.27 -8.83
C THR A 85 1.71 -19.25 -9.93
N LYS A 86 1.07 -20.39 -10.19
CA LYS A 86 -0.09 -20.42 -11.10
C LYS A 86 -1.20 -19.50 -10.60
N THR A 87 -1.39 -19.40 -9.30
CA THR A 87 -2.40 -18.52 -8.71
C THR A 87 -2.08 -17.04 -8.91
N SER A 88 -0.79 -16.67 -9.07
CA SER A 88 -0.44 -15.30 -9.52
C SER A 88 -1.04 -14.99 -10.89
N PHE A 89 -1.02 -15.94 -11.83
CA PHE A 89 -1.68 -15.80 -13.12
C PHE A 89 -3.20 -15.77 -12.98
N ARG A 90 -3.78 -16.60 -12.08
CA ARG A 90 -5.24 -16.61 -11.83
C ARG A 90 -5.73 -15.26 -11.32
N PHE A 91 -4.98 -14.58 -10.44
CA PHE A 91 -5.32 -13.22 -10.01
C PHE A 91 -5.30 -12.22 -11.17
N LEU A 92 -4.28 -12.24 -12.01
CA LEU A 92 -4.23 -11.40 -13.20
C LEU A 92 -5.39 -11.71 -14.18
N GLN A 93 -5.73 -12.98 -14.33
CA GLN A 93 -6.84 -13.42 -15.19
C GLN A 93 -8.20 -12.88 -14.73
N THR A 94 -8.37 -12.57 -13.43
CA THR A 94 -9.62 -11.97 -12.93
C THR A 94 -9.94 -10.63 -13.60
N LEU A 95 -8.93 -9.89 -14.08
CA LEU A 95 -9.15 -8.64 -14.81
C LEU A 95 -9.83 -8.83 -16.18
N TYR A 96 -9.64 -10.00 -16.79
CA TYR A 96 -10.38 -10.37 -18.00
C TYR A 96 -11.76 -10.94 -17.66
N ASN A 97 -11.85 -11.81 -16.67
CA ASN A 97 -13.10 -12.50 -16.31
C ASN A 97 -14.14 -11.54 -15.71
N LEU A 98 -13.69 -10.62 -14.85
CA LEU A 98 -14.55 -9.71 -14.08
C LEU A 98 -14.50 -8.26 -14.57
N GLY A 99 -13.65 -7.99 -15.54
CA GLY A 99 -13.37 -6.64 -16.06
C GLY A 99 -12.37 -5.86 -15.20
N PRO A 100 -11.75 -4.83 -15.81
CA PRO A 100 -10.82 -3.93 -15.14
C PRO A 100 -11.42 -3.28 -13.89
N SER A 101 -10.63 -3.17 -12.84
CA SER A 101 -11.08 -2.56 -11.59
C SER A 101 -9.87 -2.06 -10.78
N PRO A 102 -10.02 -0.94 -10.05
CA PRO A 102 -9.00 -0.49 -9.11
C PRO A 102 -8.89 -1.36 -7.86
N GLU A 103 -9.85 -2.26 -7.61
CA GLU A 103 -9.87 -3.14 -6.45
C GLU A 103 -10.06 -4.62 -6.85
N PRO A 104 -9.23 -5.49 -6.24
CA PRO A 104 -8.04 -5.20 -5.46
C PRO A 104 -6.97 -4.50 -6.31
N ASN A 105 -6.13 -3.66 -5.72
CA ASN A 105 -4.91 -3.25 -6.37
C ASN A 105 -4.04 -4.50 -6.58
N LEU A 106 -3.74 -4.85 -7.82
CA LEU A 106 -2.79 -5.91 -8.13
C LEU A 106 -1.42 -5.27 -8.36
N THR A 107 -0.51 -5.50 -7.44
CA THR A 107 0.84 -4.94 -7.49
C THR A 107 1.85 -6.03 -7.80
N VAL A 108 2.48 -5.94 -8.95
CA VAL A 108 3.56 -6.85 -9.35
C VAL A 108 4.86 -6.41 -8.70
N LEU A 109 5.43 -7.26 -7.86
CA LEU A 109 6.76 -7.09 -7.30
C LEU A 109 7.77 -7.47 -8.39
N TRP A 110 8.21 -6.45 -9.13
CA TRP A 110 8.97 -6.61 -10.36
C TRP A 110 10.47 -6.85 -10.11
N SER A 111 10.99 -7.86 -10.82
CA SER A 111 12.43 -8.07 -11.00
C SER A 111 12.68 -8.55 -12.43
N PRO A 112 13.81 -8.20 -13.08
CA PRO A 112 14.18 -8.76 -14.37
C PRO A 112 14.32 -10.28 -14.35
N GLU A 113 14.61 -10.84 -13.18
CA GLU A 113 14.79 -12.29 -12.95
C GLU A 113 13.46 -13.08 -12.79
N LEU A 114 12.31 -12.41 -12.88
CA LEU A 114 11.03 -13.11 -12.88
C LEU A 114 10.88 -14.00 -14.14
N PRO A 115 10.09 -15.08 -14.07
CA PRO A 115 9.84 -15.94 -15.23
C PRO A 115 9.32 -15.14 -16.43
N GLU A 116 9.88 -15.39 -17.62
CA GLU A 116 9.57 -14.62 -18.83
C GLU A 116 8.08 -14.62 -19.15
N GLY A 117 7.43 -15.80 -19.12
CA GLY A 117 5.98 -15.90 -19.39
C GLY A 117 5.11 -15.11 -18.40
N PHE A 118 5.59 -14.91 -17.16
CA PHE A 118 4.88 -14.05 -16.21
C PHE A 118 5.05 -12.57 -16.56
N LYS A 119 6.25 -12.16 -16.94
CA LYS A 119 6.53 -10.78 -17.38
C LYS A 119 5.71 -10.41 -18.62
N GLU A 120 5.69 -11.29 -19.62
CA GLU A 120 4.91 -11.12 -20.84
C GLU A 120 3.40 -11.03 -20.54
N PHE A 121 2.89 -11.89 -19.67
CA PHE A 121 1.48 -11.86 -19.28
C PHE A 121 1.14 -10.58 -18.51
N CYS A 122 1.98 -10.15 -17.56
CA CYS A 122 1.82 -8.87 -16.88
C CYS A 122 1.78 -7.69 -17.86
N ALA A 123 2.71 -7.65 -18.83
CA ALA A 123 2.74 -6.60 -19.84
C ALA A 123 1.46 -6.59 -20.69
N LYS A 124 0.99 -7.76 -21.12
CA LYS A 124 -0.26 -7.90 -21.85
C LYS A 124 -1.45 -7.38 -21.03
N VAL A 125 -1.59 -7.82 -19.78
CA VAL A 125 -2.67 -7.38 -18.89
C VAL A 125 -2.62 -5.88 -18.65
N SER A 126 -1.42 -5.29 -18.50
CA SER A 126 -1.25 -3.83 -18.35
C SER A 126 -1.78 -3.07 -19.56
N ILE A 127 -1.47 -3.54 -20.78
CA ILE A 127 -1.91 -2.91 -22.04
C ILE A 127 -3.43 -3.01 -22.16
N ASP A 128 -3.98 -4.20 -21.87
CA ASP A 128 -5.40 -4.49 -22.13
C ASP A 128 -6.32 -3.85 -21.07
N THR A 129 -5.85 -3.68 -19.81
CA THR A 129 -6.73 -3.35 -18.70
C THR A 129 -6.34 -2.09 -17.93
N SER A 130 -5.08 -1.65 -17.99
CA SER A 130 -4.54 -0.54 -17.18
C SER A 130 -4.78 -0.70 -15.67
N SER A 131 -4.88 -1.94 -15.16
CA SER A 131 -5.35 -2.24 -13.79
C SER A 131 -4.33 -2.91 -12.90
N ILE A 132 -3.05 -2.88 -13.25
CA ILE A 132 -1.96 -3.38 -12.40
C ILE A 132 -0.90 -2.32 -12.17
N GLN A 133 -0.21 -2.46 -11.04
CA GLN A 133 0.90 -1.61 -10.63
C GLN A 133 2.19 -2.43 -10.57
N TYR A 134 3.32 -1.75 -10.54
CA TYR A 134 4.64 -2.38 -10.45
C TYR A 134 5.47 -1.71 -9.37
N GLU A 135 6.15 -2.52 -8.56
CA GLU A 135 7.13 -2.10 -7.57
C GLU A 135 8.47 -2.80 -7.83
N ASN A 136 9.56 -2.10 -7.58
CA ASN A 136 10.89 -2.65 -7.78
C ASN A 136 11.27 -3.58 -6.63
N ASP A 137 11.09 -4.89 -6.84
CA ASP A 137 11.36 -5.92 -5.83
C ASP A 137 12.83 -5.99 -5.43
N ASP A 138 13.75 -5.87 -6.38
CA ASP A 138 15.19 -5.97 -6.10
C ASP A 138 15.65 -4.83 -5.19
N LEU A 139 15.22 -3.60 -5.48
CA LEU A 139 15.52 -2.43 -4.65
C LEU A 139 14.89 -2.56 -3.26
N MET A 140 13.64 -3.00 -3.18
CA MET A 140 12.94 -3.16 -1.90
C MET A 140 13.62 -4.21 -1.02
N ARG A 141 13.99 -5.37 -1.56
CA ARG A 141 14.72 -6.40 -0.83
C ARG A 141 16.12 -5.93 -0.39
N GLU A 142 16.83 -5.19 -1.27
CA GLU A 142 18.12 -4.63 -0.94
C GLU A 142 18.04 -3.63 0.22
N VAL A 143 17.12 -2.66 0.14
CA VAL A 143 16.98 -1.60 1.16
C VAL A 143 16.46 -2.15 2.49
N ARG A 144 15.55 -3.11 2.45
CA ARG A 144 14.87 -3.63 3.65
C ARG A 144 15.47 -4.91 4.19
N GLN A 145 16.34 -5.58 3.43
CA GLN A 145 16.94 -6.88 3.80
C GLN A 145 15.88 -7.94 4.14
N SER A 146 14.71 -7.84 3.51
CA SER A 146 13.58 -8.76 3.72
C SER A 146 12.91 -9.06 2.39
N ASP A 147 12.51 -10.31 2.19
CA ASP A 147 11.70 -10.78 1.07
C ASP A 147 10.24 -11.05 1.47
N ASP A 148 9.91 -10.88 2.77
CA ASP A 148 8.58 -11.10 3.31
C ASP A 148 7.88 -9.76 3.55
N TYR A 149 7.41 -9.18 2.48
CA TYR A 149 6.71 -7.89 2.50
C TYR A 149 5.53 -7.87 1.52
N GLY A 150 4.63 -6.95 1.76
CA GLY A 150 3.51 -6.61 0.90
C GLY A 150 3.43 -5.11 0.66
N ILE A 151 2.64 -4.76 -0.32
CA ILE A 151 2.30 -3.36 -0.60
C ILE A 151 0.89 -3.10 -0.10
N ALA A 152 0.72 -2.01 0.64
CA ALA A 152 -0.57 -1.53 1.07
C ALA A 152 -0.99 -0.32 0.24
N CYS A 153 -2.27 -0.26 -0.14
CA CYS A 153 -2.83 0.79 -0.97
C CYS A 153 -2.12 0.85 -2.33
N CYS A 154 -1.43 1.96 -2.60
CA CYS A 154 -0.78 2.21 -3.87
C CYS A 154 0.67 1.70 -3.87
N VAL A 155 1.48 2.18 -2.90
CA VAL A 155 2.95 2.04 -2.94
C VAL A 155 3.58 1.91 -1.55
N SER A 156 2.80 1.66 -0.51
CA SER A 156 3.33 1.63 0.85
C SER A 156 3.85 0.25 1.21
N TYR A 157 5.16 0.16 1.39
CA TYR A 157 5.82 -1.03 1.88
C TYR A 157 5.42 -1.36 3.32
N GLN A 158 5.19 -2.62 3.60
CA GLN A 158 5.11 -3.15 4.96
C GLN A 158 5.72 -4.55 5.03
N GLU A 159 6.53 -4.81 6.04
CA GLU A 159 7.03 -6.14 6.34
C GLU A 159 5.91 -6.95 7.00
N ILE A 160 5.57 -8.09 6.40
CA ILE A 160 4.41 -8.89 6.79
C ILE A 160 4.57 -9.38 8.24
N GLY A 161 3.53 -9.17 9.05
CA GLY A 161 3.48 -9.56 10.45
C GLY A 161 4.35 -8.76 11.41
N LYS A 162 5.16 -7.81 10.92
CA LYS A 162 6.03 -6.98 11.75
C LYS A 162 5.65 -5.50 11.72
N GLN A 163 5.09 -5.05 10.61
CA GLN A 163 4.76 -3.64 10.41
C GLN A 163 3.31 -3.49 10.01
N ILE A 164 2.70 -2.39 10.45
CA ILE A 164 1.40 -1.94 9.99
C ILE A 164 1.58 -0.62 9.26
N GLN A 165 0.90 -0.46 8.13
CA GLN A 165 0.90 0.80 7.42
C GLN A 165 -0.10 1.74 8.07
N PHE A 166 0.39 2.92 8.46
CA PHE A 166 -0.38 3.89 9.17
C PHE A 166 -0.46 5.23 8.42
N PHE A 167 -1.66 5.61 8.00
CA PHE A 167 -1.93 6.92 7.39
C PHE A 167 -2.26 7.97 8.45
N GLY A 168 -1.29 8.27 9.33
CA GLY A 168 -1.52 9.17 10.44
C GLY A 168 -1.55 10.65 10.06
N ALA A 169 -0.84 11.04 9.00
CA ALA A 169 -0.78 12.42 8.56
C ALA A 169 -0.35 12.54 7.09
N ARG A 170 -0.63 13.69 6.51
CA ARG A 170 -0.20 14.06 5.15
C ARG A 170 0.36 15.47 5.16
N CYS A 171 1.38 15.71 4.36
CA CYS A 171 1.96 17.04 4.15
C CYS A 171 1.58 17.53 2.75
N ASN A 172 0.97 18.72 2.68
CA ASN A 172 0.69 19.39 1.41
C ASN A 172 1.92 20.22 1.00
N LEU A 173 2.74 19.67 0.10
CA LEU A 173 3.98 20.30 -0.37
C LEU A 173 3.70 21.58 -1.19
N ALA A 174 2.59 21.64 -1.93
CA ALA A 174 2.22 22.84 -2.65
C ALA A 174 1.87 23.98 -1.68
N LYS A 175 1.15 23.68 -0.58
CA LYS A 175 0.90 24.63 0.50
C LYS A 175 2.17 25.10 1.16
N ALA A 176 3.14 24.20 1.36
CA ALA A 176 4.45 24.57 1.88
C ALA A 176 5.18 25.60 0.99
N LEU A 177 5.08 25.43 -0.34
CA LEU A 177 5.64 26.39 -1.29
C LEU A 177 4.91 27.75 -1.21
N LEU A 178 3.60 27.77 -1.11
CA LEU A 178 2.83 29.01 -0.94
C LEU A 178 3.23 29.73 0.36
N LEU A 179 3.42 29.00 1.45
CA LEU A 179 3.92 29.57 2.71
C LEU A 179 5.33 30.15 2.55
N ALA A 180 6.20 29.51 1.78
CA ALA A 180 7.54 30.01 1.51
C ALA A 180 7.53 31.34 0.75
N ILE A 181 6.63 31.50 -0.21
CA ILE A 181 6.47 32.72 -0.99
C ILE A 181 5.83 33.82 -0.14
N ASN A 182 4.84 33.49 0.69
CA ASN A 182 4.03 34.43 1.44
C ASN A 182 4.56 34.73 2.86
N GLY A 183 5.86 34.54 3.10
CA GLY A 183 6.46 34.86 4.42
C GLY A 183 5.88 34.05 5.57
N GLY A 184 5.60 32.78 5.33
CA GLY A 184 5.02 31.86 6.33
C GLY A 184 3.54 32.06 6.62
N ARG A 185 2.84 32.88 5.84
CA ARG A 185 1.41 33.18 6.02
C ARG A 185 0.53 32.39 5.07
N CYS A 186 -0.62 31.99 5.59
CA CYS A 186 -1.66 31.38 4.76
C CYS A 186 -2.26 32.44 3.82
N GLU A 187 -2.29 32.18 2.53
CA GLU A 187 -2.83 33.07 1.50
C GLU A 187 -4.34 33.33 1.66
N ASN A 188 -5.07 32.38 2.23
CA ASN A 188 -6.52 32.50 2.40
C ASN A 188 -6.92 33.27 3.68
N THR A 189 -6.17 33.05 4.77
CA THR A 189 -6.56 33.57 6.09
C THR A 189 -5.65 34.67 6.62
N GLY A 190 -4.47 34.84 6.02
CA GLY A 190 -3.41 35.73 6.52
C GLY A 190 -2.73 35.25 7.81
N THR A 191 -3.16 34.12 8.36
CA THR A 191 -2.60 33.57 9.59
C THR A 191 -1.14 33.14 9.41
N VAL A 192 -0.28 33.49 10.37
CA VAL A 192 1.12 33.01 10.39
C VAL A 192 1.13 31.54 10.78
N MET A 193 1.44 30.70 9.83
CA MET A 193 1.57 29.24 10.03
C MET A 193 3.01 28.84 10.34
N VAL A 194 3.97 29.46 9.69
CA VAL A 194 5.40 29.24 9.94
C VAL A 194 6.07 30.60 10.26
N LYS A 195 6.71 30.67 11.42
CA LYS A 195 7.36 31.91 11.87
C LYS A 195 8.73 32.07 11.21
N ASN A 196 9.21 33.32 11.18
CA ASN A 196 10.57 33.66 10.74
C ASN A 196 10.90 33.33 9.28
N ILE A 197 9.89 33.31 8.43
CA ILE A 197 10.09 33.19 6.99
C ILE A 197 10.12 34.62 6.40
N PRO A 198 11.19 35.03 5.71
CA PRO A 198 11.24 36.34 5.06
C PRO A 198 10.14 36.50 4.02
N VAL A 199 9.53 37.66 4.00
CA VAL A 199 8.55 37.99 2.94
C VAL A 199 9.33 38.31 1.66
N LEU A 200 8.95 37.70 0.57
CA LEU A 200 9.53 38.02 -0.76
C LEU A 200 8.76 39.20 -1.34
N THR A 201 9.40 40.37 -1.39
CA THR A 201 8.80 41.62 -1.80
C THR A 201 9.13 42.04 -3.25
N SER A 202 9.90 41.26 -3.94
CA SER A 202 10.29 41.51 -5.33
C SER A 202 9.15 41.15 -6.28
N ASP A 203 8.89 41.97 -7.29
CA ASP A 203 7.97 41.64 -8.38
C ASP A 203 8.39 40.43 -9.20
N THR A 204 9.68 40.07 -9.14
CA THR A 204 10.24 38.88 -9.77
C THR A 204 10.84 37.98 -8.70
N LEU A 205 10.27 36.77 -8.56
CA LEU A 205 10.77 35.79 -7.62
C LEU A 205 12.10 35.19 -8.14
N LYS A 206 13.10 35.15 -7.25
CA LYS A 206 14.36 34.48 -7.53
C LYS A 206 14.30 33.06 -6.96
N PHE A 207 14.73 32.11 -7.76
CA PHE A 207 14.68 30.69 -7.40
C PHE A 207 15.37 30.41 -6.07
N GLU A 208 16.57 30.94 -5.86
CA GLU A 208 17.36 30.70 -4.63
C GLU A 208 16.64 31.23 -3.39
N GLU A 209 16.03 32.40 -3.45
CA GLU A 209 15.30 33.00 -2.33
C GLU A 209 14.06 32.18 -1.97
N VAL A 210 13.32 31.72 -3.00
CA VAL A 210 12.16 30.84 -2.82
C VAL A 210 12.58 29.50 -2.21
N MET A 211 13.66 28.89 -2.72
CA MET A 211 14.15 27.61 -2.24
C MET A 211 14.69 27.68 -0.82
N ASP A 212 15.35 28.76 -0.43
CA ASP A 212 15.80 28.94 0.95
C ASP A 212 14.64 29.08 1.94
N ASN A 213 13.62 29.84 1.57
CA ASN A 213 12.40 29.92 2.36
C ASN A 213 11.67 28.56 2.40
N TYR A 214 11.58 27.87 1.26
CA TYR A 214 10.93 26.56 1.16
C TYR A 214 11.59 25.52 2.05
N LYS A 215 12.92 25.46 2.07
CA LYS A 215 13.67 24.58 3.00
C LYS A 215 13.33 24.88 4.46
N LYS A 216 13.26 26.15 4.87
CA LYS A 216 12.89 26.55 6.23
C LYS A 216 11.46 26.10 6.57
N VAL A 217 10.52 26.30 5.66
CA VAL A 217 9.14 25.85 5.82
C VAL A 217 9.07 24.33 5.94
N LEU A 218 9.78 23.58 5.09
CA LEU A 218 9.79 22.12 5.14
C LEU A 218 10.38 21.58 6.46
N ILE A 219 11.44 22.20 6.99
CA ILE A 219 12.03 21.82 8.28
C ILE A 219 10.99 21.97 9.41
N GLU A 220 10.26 23.09 9.44
CA GLU A 220 9.23 23.31 10.46
C GLU A 220 8.05 22.36 10.30
N ILE A 221 7.61 22.11 9.08
CA ILE A 221 6.56 21.12 8.79
C ILE A 221 7.01 19.73 9.23
N ALA A 222 8.24 19.33 8.92
CA ALA A 222 8.78 18.03 9.34
C ALA A 222 8.83 17.89 10.86
N ARG A 223 9.21 18.96 11.57
CA ARG A 223 9.21 18.97 13.05
C ARG A 223 7.80 18.74 13.59
N VAL A 224 6.83 19.54 13.13
CA VAL A 224 5.42 19.42 13.58
C VAL A 224 4.85 18.05 13.20
N TYR A 225 5.18 17.56 12.00
CA TYR A 225 4.76 16.24 11.54
C TYR A 225 5.26 15.13 12.46
N ASN A 226 6.55 15.15 12.79
CA ASN A 226 7.14 14.14 13.70
C ASN A 226 6.53 14.21 15.10
N GLU A 227 6.32 15.39 15.66
CA GLU A 227 5.66 15.55 16.95
C GLU A 227 4.23 15.00 16.94
N ALA A 228 3.45 15.33 15.90
CA ALA A 228 2.10 14.82 15.74
C ALA A 228 2.09 13.29 15.61
N MET A 229 2.98 12.73 14.78
CA MET A 229 3.10 11.28 14.62
C MET A 229 3.48 10.57 15.90
N ASN A 230 4.40 11.12 16.69
CA ASN A 230 4.77 10.56 17.99
C ASN A 230 3.58 10.51 18.95
N ILE A 231 2.76 11.56 18.98
CA ILE A 231 1.54 11.59 19.80
C ILE A 231 0.55 10.51 19.32
N ILE A 232 0.33 10.41 18.01
CA ILE A 232 -0.60 9.45 17.42
C ILE A 232 -0.11 8.03 17.72
N HIS A 233 1.15 7.72 17.52
CA HIS A 233 1.72 6.39 17.83
C HIS A 233 1.60 6.05 19.32
N TYR A 234 1.84 7.02 20.21
CA TYR A 234 1.63 6.83 21.64
C TYR A 234 0.16 6.50 21.97
N MET A 235 -0.78 7.21 21.33
CA MET A 235 -2.21 6.96 21.54
C MET A 235 -2.62 5.59 21.04
N HIS A 236 -2.10 5.17 19.90
CA HIS A 236 -2.33 3.83 19.34
C HIS A 236 -1.77 2.73 20.25
N ASP A 237 -0.53 2.87 20.71
CA ASP A 237 0.08 1.91 21.61
C ASP A 237 -0.71 1.77 22.93
N LYS A 238 -1.22 2.88 23.44
CA LYS A 238 -1.92 2.91 24.73
C LYS A 238 -3.37 2.45 24.66
N TYR A 239 -4.10 2.81 23.60
CA TYR A 239 -5.56 2.70 23.56
C TYR A 239 -6.11 1.80 22.45
N TYR A 240 -5.27 1.35 21.55
CA TYR A 240 -5.70 0.65 20.35
C TYR A 240 -5.26 -0.82 20.37
N TYR A 241 -5.93 -1.64 19.60
CA TYR A 241 -5.75 -3.09 19.55
C TYR A 241 -5.16 -3.58 18.22
N GLU A 242 -4.26 -2.80 17.61
CA GLU A 242 -3.64 -3.14 16.32
C GLU A 242 -3.02 -4.53 16.29
N LYS A 243 -2.52 -5.02 17.42
CA LYS A 243 -1.93 -6.37 17.49
C LYS A 243 -2.90 -7.46 17.03
N ALA A 244 -4.18 -7.32 17.39
CA ALA A 244 -5.22 -8.24 16.92
C ALA A 244 -5.57 -7.99 15.46
N GLN A 245 -5.63 -6.74 15.03
CA GLN A 245 -5.90 -6.37 13.65
C GLN A 245 -4.80 -6.80 12.69
N MET A 246 -3.54 -6.66 13.06
CA MET A 246 -2.42 -7.18 12.28
C MET A 246 -2.56 -8.68 12.02
N ALA A 247 -2.98 -9.44 13.01
CA ALA A 247 -3.18 -10.87 12.85
C ALA A 247 -4.32 -11.21 11.87
N LEU A 248 -5.31 -10.33 11.75
CA LEU A 248 -6.44 -10.51 10.83
C LEU A 248 -6.11 -10.10 9.40
N VAL A 249 -5.22 -9.14 9.22
CA VAL A 249 -4.83 -8.62 7.90
C VAL A 249 -3.85 -9.54 7.21
N ASP A 250 -3.02 -10.24 7.96
CA ASP A 250 -2.00 -11.12 7.41
C ASP A 250 -2.43 -12.58 7.49
N LEU A 251 -3.20 -12.98 6.50
CA LEU A 251 -3.61 -14.38 6.36
C LEU A 251 -2.44 -15.33 6.14
N SER A 252 -1.31 -14.86 5.62
CA SER A 252 -0.12 -15.68 5.41
C SER A 252 0.60 -16.00 6.72
N LEU A 253 0.48 -15.14 7.72
CA LEU A 253 1.14 -15.30 9.01
C LEU A 253 0.31 -16.03 10.07
N ILE A 254 -0.98 -16.21 9.88
CA ILE A 254 -1.82 -16.91 10.86
C ILE A 254 -1.23 -18.30 11.19
N HIS A 255 -0.63 -18.96 10.23
CA HIS A 255 -0.02 -20.28 10.41
C HIS A 255 1.45 -20.23 10.83
N ILE A 256 2.18 -19.16 10.54
CA ILE A 256 3.62 -19.04 10.79
C ILE A 256 3.91 -18.39 12.13
N SER A 257 3.12 -17.41 12.55
CA SER A 257 3.36 -16.62 13.76
C SER A 257 2.68 -17.14 15.03
N GLU A 258 1.70 -18.05 14.92
CA GLU A 258 1.01 -18.58 16.09
C GLU A 258 1.94 -19.29 17.10
N PRO A 259 2.93 -20.12 16.67
CA PRO A 259 3.87 -20.71 17.61
C PRO A 259 4.75 -19.71 18.35
N THR A 260 5.08 -18.58 17.72
CA THR A 260 5.94 -17.54 18.31
C THR A 260 5.18 -16.59 19.22
N ARG A 261 3.87 -16.40 19.04
CA ARG A 261 3.04 -15.55 19.90
C ARG A 261 2.69 -16.18 21.26
N ARG A 262 2.75 -17.50 21.36
CA ARG A 262 2.52 -18.22 22.63
C ARG A 262 3.72 -18.22 23.58
N SER A 263 4.86 -17.67 23.17
CA SER A 263 6.08 -17.60 23.97
C SER A 263 6.38 -16.22 24.59
N TYR A 264 5.41 -15.29 24.58
CA TYR A 264 5.55 -13.98 25.28
C TYR A 264 4.40 -13.73 26.24
#